data_fd17c21a8252ff89aed005c65a7e06e7
#
_entry.id   fd17c21a8252ff89aed005c65a7e06e7
#
_cell.length_a   1.000
_cell.length_b   1.000
_cell.length_c   1.000
_cell.angle_alpha   90.00
_cell.angle_beta   90.00
_cell.angle_gamma   90.00
#
_symmetry.space_group_name_H-M   'P 1'
#
loop_
_entity.id
_entity.type
_entity.pdbx_description
1 polymer ?
#
loop_
_entity_poly.entity_id
_entity_poly.type
_entity_poly.pdbx_seq_one_letter_code
_entity_poly.pdbx_strand_id
1 'polypeptide(L)'
;MMKLFNSNMPGALVSLGTLFIGIAGIGVGNAGTIRIDGSSTVYPITEAVAEDFQIAKRGKARVTVGISGTGGGFKKFCRGEVDITNASRPIMQKEMDKCKKAGIEYVEMPVAFDALTIAINPKNNWSKTITVAELKKMWEPAAQNKINTWNQINPAWPNAKFKLYGAGADSGTFDYFTEAIVGRSKSSRGDFTASEDDNVLVQGVSRDKNGLAFFGFAYYVENKKKLNAAAVDAGNGGVLPSYETVANGTYQPLSRPIFIYVNVKAAKRPEIREFIDFYMTKGP
;
A
#
# COMPACT_ATOMS: atom_id res chain seq x y z
N MET A 1 -33.32 -76.37 19.94
CA MET A 1 -32.78 -77.54 19.15
C MET A 1 -31.41 -77.09 18.68
N MET A 2 -30.36 -77.37 19.46
CA MET A 2 -29.47 -78.56 19.37
C MET A 2 -28.94 -78.76 17.95
N LYS A 3 -27.63 -78.50 17.66
CA LYS A 3 -26.55 -79.46 17.86
C LYS A 3 -25.18 -78.84 17.67
N LEU A 4 -24.31 -79.07 18.65
CA LEU A 4 -22.86 -79.02 18.61
C LEU A 4 -22.29 -79.95 17.54
N PHE A 5 -21.17 -79.58 16.92
CA PHE A 5 -20.14 -80.52 16.52
C PHE A 5 -18.73 -79.91 16.68
N ASN A 6 -17.97 -80.57 17.47
CA ASN A 6 -16.57 -80.39 17.80
C ASN A 6 -15.73 -81.17 16.81
N SER A 7 -14.62 -80.61 16.29
CA SER A 7 -13.53 -81.52 15.81
C SER A 7 -12.20 -80.68 15.88
N ASN A 8 -11.34 -81.24 16.72
CA ASN A 8 -9.90 -80.93 16.81
C ASN A 8 -9.17 -81.38 15.53
N MET A 9 -8.09 -80.62 15.19
CA MET A 9 -6.77 -81.12 14.82
C MET A 9 -5.85 -80.01 14.23
N PRO A 10 -4.54 -80.20 14.01
CA PRO A 10 -3.54 -79.56 14.89
C PRO A 10 -2.65 -78.58 14.16
N GLY A 11 -1.74 -77.93 14.92
CA GLY A 11 -0.89 -76.82 14.62
C GLY A 11 0.02 -76.92 13.38
N ALA A 12 0.17 -75.79 12.75
CA ALA A 12 1.32 -75.48 11.94
C ALA A 12 1.82 -74.12 12.39
N LEU A 13 3.00 -74.03 12.98
CA LEU A 13 3.76 -72.84 13.25
C LEU A 13 4.15 -72.20 11.91
N VAL A 14 3.52 -71.12 11.59
CA VAL A 14 4.02 -70.19 10.54
C VAL A 14 4.68 -69.05 11.24
N SER A 15 6.00 -68.98 11.13
CA SER A 15 6.80 -67.86 11.59
C SER A 15 6.47 -66.58 10.73
N LEU A 16 5.78 -65.63 11.33
CA LEU A 16 5.46 -64.35 10.71
C LEU A 16 6.72 -63.48 10.81
N GLY A 17 7.50 -63.42 9.72
CA GLY A 17 8.58 -62.45 9.58
C GLY A 17 7.97 -61.07 9.52
N THR A 18 8.17 -60.28 10.57
CA THR A 18 7.80 -58.85 10.63
C THR A 18 8.71 -58.09 9.70
N LEU A 19 8.19 -57.75 8.51
CA LEU A 19 8.82 -56.81 7.59
C LEU A 19 8.61 -55.41 8.15
N PHE A 20 9.63 -54.85 8.82
CA PHE A 20 9.66 -53.42 9.17
C PHE A 20 9.81 -52.58 7.88
N ILE A 21 8.71 -52.14 7.30
CA ILE A 21 8.70 -51.08 6.32
C ILE A 21 9.02 -49.82 7.09
N GLY A 22 10.27 -49.35 7.01
CA GLY A 22 10.65 -48.06 7.47
C GLY A 22 9.87 -46.98 6.70
N ILE A 23 8.82 -46.45 7.29
CA ILE A 23 8.17 -45.23 6.81
C ILE A 23 9.22 -44.13 7.00
N ALA A 24 9.98 -43.84 5.93
CA ALA A 24 10.74 -42.62 5.87
C ALA A 24 9.74 -41.45 6.06
N GLY A 25 9.70 -40.91 7.26
CA GLY A 25 8.89 -39.75 7.57
C GLY A 25 9.28 -38.63 6.59
N ILE A 26 8.43 -38.37 5.63
CA ILE A 26 8.49 -37.13 4.84
C ILE A 26 8.28 -36.05 5.87
N GLY A 27 9.38 -35.47 6.33
CA GLY A 27 9.35 -34.29 7.17
C GLY A 27 8.56 -33.25 6.43
N VAL A 28 7.30 -33.02 6.84
CA VAL A 28 6.54 -31.85 6.43
C VAL A 28 7.31 -30.67 7.01
N GLY A 29 8.22 -30.13 6.21
CA GLY A 29 8.93 -28.92 6.55
C GLY A 29 7.86 -27.87 6.87
N ASN A 30 7.83 -27.44 8.12
CA ASN A 30 6.93 -26.36 8.56
C ASN A 30 7.16 -25.18 7.62
N ALA A 31 6.14 -24.83 6.82
CA ALA A 31 6.20 -23.69 5.92
C ALA A 31 6.55 -22.45 6.76
N GLY A 32 7.72 -21.87 6.51
CA GLY A 32 8.15 -20.69 7.22
C GLY A 32 7.15 -19.56 6.97
N THR A 33 6.60 -18.97 8.04
CA THR A 33 5.68 -17.84 7.91
C THR A 33 6.47 -16.54 7.86
N ILE A 34 6.23 -15.75 6.81
CA ILE A 34 6.73 -14.39 6.64
C ILE A 34 5.63 -13.42 7.08
N ARG A 35 5.92 -12.57 8.05
CA ARG A 35 4.95 -11.60 8.59
C ARG A 35 5.30 -10.21 8.13
N ILE A 36 4.36 -9.58 7.45
CA ILE A 36 4.49 -8.22 6.90
C ILE A 36 3.34 -7.37 7.43
N ASP A 37 3.60 -6.11 7.75
CA ASP A 37 2.56 -5.16 8.15
C ASP A 37 3.01 -3.74 7.85
N GLY A 38 2.09 -2.80 7.71
CA GLY A 38 2.46 -1.38 7.56
C GLY A 38 1.53 -0.59 6.65
N SER A 39 2.14 0.12 5.70
CA SER A 39 1.47 1.07 4.83
C SER A 39 0.36 0.45 3.98
N SER A 40 -0.83 1.06 3.99
CA SER A 40 -1.94 0.73 3.09
C SER A 40 -1.63 1.04 1.62
N THR A 41 -0.79 2.04 1.36
CA THR A 41 -0.33 2.38 -0.01
C THR A 41 0.53 1.28 -0.62
N VAL A 42 1.40 0.66 0.18
CA VAL A 42 2.31 -0.41 -0.26
C VAL A 42 1.64 -1.78 -0.22
N TYR A 43 0.58 -1.93 0.59
CA TYR A 43 -0.14 -3.19 0.79
C TYR A 43 -0.52 -3.90 -0.52
N PRO A 44 -1.18 -3.25 -1.52
CA PRO A 44 -1.61 -3.94 -2.73
C PRO A 44 -0.45 -4.55 -3.52
N ILE A 45 0.69 -3.85 -3.56
CA ILE A 45 1.90 -4.32 -4.23
C ILE A 45 2.45 -5.54 -3.48
N THR A 46 2.61 -5.42 -2.16
CA THR A 46 3.16 -6.49 -1.33
C THR A 46 2.25 -7.72 -1.32
N GLU A 47 0.93 -7.53 -1.34
CA GLU A 47 -0.06 -8.62 -1.38
C GLU A 47 0.03 -9.39 -2.70
N ALA A 48 0.08 -8.68 -3.84
CA ALA A 48 0.24 -9.31 -5.16
C ALA A 48 1.55 -10.11 -5.25
N VAL A 49 2.66 -9.52 -4.79
CA VAL A 49 3.96 -10.24 -4.75
C VAL A 49 3.91 -11.44 -3.81
N ALA A 50 3.21 -11.32 -2.67
CA ALA A 50 3.07 -12.41 -1.71
C ALA A 50 2.24 -13.57 -2.28
N GLU A 51 1.18 -13.27 -3.03
CA GLU A 51 0.36 -14.27 -3.72
C GLU A 51 1.19 -15.03 -4.76
N ASP A 52 1.87 -14.31 -5.67
CA ASP A 52 2.71 -14.89 -6.71
C ASP A 52 3.85 -15.74 -6.13
N PHE A 53 4.48 -15.26 -5.06
CA PHE A 53 5.52 -16.00 -4.36
C PHE A 53 5.00 -17.31 -3.76
N GLN A 54 3.84 -17.30 -3.09
CA GLN A 54 3.24 -18.49 -2.51
C GLN A 54 2.87 -19.52 -3.59
N ILE A 55 2.37 -19.04 -4.76
CA ILE A 55 2.09 -19.91 -5.93
C ILE A 55 3.41 -20.53 -6.42
N ALA A 56 4.47 -19.70 -6.62
CA ALA A 56 5.77 -20.19 -7.07
C ALA A 56 6.40 -21.20 -6.11
N LYS A 57 6.19 -21.04 -4.80
CA LYS A 57 6.68 -21.95 -3.75
C LYS A 57 5.79 -23.15 -3.49
N ARG A 58 4.66 -23.29 -4.18
CA ARG A 58 3.73 -24.43 -4.06
C ARG A 58 3.36 -24.74 -2.59
N GLY A 59 3.06 -23.70 -1.81
CA GLY A 59 2.66 -23.79 -0.41
C GLY A 59 3.79 -24.09 0.60
N LYS A 60 5.06 -24.10 0.17
CA LYS A 60 6.22 -24.27 1.07
C LYS A 60 6.59 -23.02 1.86
N ALA A 61 5.98 -21.88 1.54
CA ALA A 61 6.11 -20.62 2.28
C ALA A 61 4.72 -20.02 2.47
N ARG A 62 4.51 -19.37 3.60
CA ARG A 62 3.30 -18.61 3.90
C ARG A 62 3.68 -17.15 4.14
N VAL A 63 3.01 -16.23 3.45
CA VAL A 63 3.16 -14.79 3.65
C VAL A 63 1.86 -14.24 4.20
N THR A 64 1.94 -13.42 5.23
CA THR A 64 0.80 -12.68 5.77
C THR A 64 1.09 -11.19 5.69
N VAL A 65 0.17 -10.43 5.11
CA VAL A 65 0.31 -8.98 4.94
C VAL A 65 -0.83 -8.29 5.67
N GLY A 66 -0.48 -7.41 6.62
CA GLY A 66 -1.43 -6.62 7.40
C GLY A 66 -1.35 -5.13 7.07
N ILE A 67 -2.38 -4.40 7.46
CA ILE A 67 -2.48 -2.94 7.29
C ILE A 67 -2.62 -2.29 8.66
N SER A 68 -1.64 -1.47 9.06
CA SER A 68 -1.72 -0.63 10.26
C SER A 68 -1.21 0.79 10.04
N GLY A 69 -0.99 1.16 8.75
CA GLY A 69 -0.33 2.38 8.33
C GLY A 69 1.18 2.35 8.59
N THR A 70 1.94 3.23 7.93
CA THR A 70 3.42 3.27 8.05
C THR A 70 3.89 3.37 9.50
N GLY A 71 3.29 4.26 10.30
CA GLY A 71 3.68 4.42 11.70
C GLY A 71 3.29 3.25 12.60
N GLY A 72 2.16 2.57 12.30
CA GLY A 72 1.74 1.34 12.96
C GLY A 72 2.69 0.18 12.64
N GLY A 73 3.05 0.04 11.37
CA GLY A 73 4.03 -0.92 10.89
C GLY A 73 5.38 -0.78 11.59
N PHE A 74 5.95 0.43 11.63
CA PHE A 74 7.20 0.66 12.36
C PHE A 74 7.11 0.36 13.86
N LYS A 75 5.96 0.60 14.49
CA LYS A 75 5.78 0.20 15.91
C LYS A 75 5.89 -1.30 16.10
N LYS A 76 5.23 -2.11 15.25
CA LYS A 76 5.30 -3.57 15.28
C LYS A 76 6.68 -4.07 14.91
N PHE A 77 7.27 -3.49 13.86
CA PHE A 77 8.59 -3.82 13.35
C PHE A 77 9.69 -3.63 14.40
N CYS A 78 9.74 -2.45 15.04
CA CYS A 78 10.72 -2.17 16.08
C CYS A 78 10.50 -2.96 17.39
N ARG A 79 9.37 -3.69 17.53
CA ARG A 79 9.14 -4.68 18.60
C ARG A 79 9.47 -6.12 18.16
N GLY A 80 9.86 -6.32 16.89
CA GLY A 80 10.16 -7.64 16.34
C GLY A 80 8.90 -8.51 16.09
N GLU A 81 7.72 -7.90 16.02
CA GLU A 81 6.46 -8.62 15.80
C GLU A 81 6.27 -9.03 14.33
N VAL A 82 6.90 -8.30 13.40
CA VAL A 82 6.90 -8.56 11.97
C VAL A 82 8.31 -8.63 11.41
N ASP A 83 8.48 -9.39 10.34
CA ASP A 83 9.75 -9.63 9.68
C ASP A 83 10.11 -8.50 8.70
N ILE A 84 9.06 -7.93 8.06
CA ILE A 84 9.14 -6.85 7.08
C ILE A 84 8.06 -5.82 7.43
N THR A 85 8.35 -4.52 7.23
CA THR A 85 7.31 -3.49 7.28
C THR A 85 7.26 -2.68 6.00
N ASN A 86 6.03 -2.45 5.55
CA ASN A 86 5.71 -1.58 4.42
C ASN A 86 5.70 -0.12 4.86
N ALA A 87 6.34 0.76 4.10
CA ALA A 87 6.39 2.18 4.44
C ALA A 87 6.21 3.07 3.20
N SER A 88 5.35 4.06 3.32
CA SER A 88 5.10 5.07 2.28
C SER A 88 5.85 6.39 2.53
N ARG A 89 6.84 6.37 3.39
CA ARG A 89 7.84 7.40 3.66
C ARG A 89 9.07 6.77 4.29
N PRO A 90 10.21 7.48 4.28
CA PRO A 90 11.38 7.06 5.06
C PRO A 90 11.07 6.95 6.56
N ILE A 91 11.83 6.09 7.24
CA ILE A 91 11.75 5.94 8.68
C ILE A 91 12.13 7.26 9.39
N MET A 92 11.37 7.66 10.39
CA MET A 92 11.64 8.88 11.15
C MET A 92 12.64 8.62 12.27
N GLN A 93 13.36 9.67 12.73
CA GLN A 93 14.34 9.58 13.82
C GLN A 93 13.77 8.88 15.08
N LYS A 94 12.55 9.25 15.50
CA LYS A 94 11.88 8.64 16.66
C LYS A 94 11.60 7.13 16.50
N GLU A 95 11.46 6.65 15.25
CA GLU A 95 11.27 5.24 14.92
C GLU A 95 12.62 4.53 14.88
N MET A 96 13.66 5.15 14.30
CA MET A 96 15.04 4.66 14.35
C MET A 96 15.51 4.45 15.79
N ASP A 97 15.26 5.42 16.68
CA ASP A 97 15.63 5.35 18.10
C ASP A 97 14.94 4.17 18.81
N LYS A 98 13.67 3.90 18.49
CA LYS A 98 12.93 2.76 19.03
C LYS A 98 13.48 1.43 18.55
N CYS A 99 13.76 1.30 17.24
CA CYS A 99 14.36 0.10 16.68
C CYS A 99 15.74 -0.15 17.31
N LYS A 100 16.57 0.89 17.40
CA LYS A 100 17.92 0.81 18.03
C LYS A 100 17.84 0.35 19.48
N LYS A 101 16.91 0.94 20.29
CA LYS A 101 16.70 0.55 21.69
C LYS A 101 16.26 -0.91 21.83
N ALA A 102 15.54 -1.44 20.86
CA ALA A 102 15.08 -2.83 20.83
C ALA A 102 16.09 -3.80 20.17
N GLY A 103 17.25 -3.32 19.71
CA GLY A 103 18.25 -4.14 19.01
C GLY A 103 17.76 -4.62 17.63
N ILE A 104 16.85 -3.89 17.00
CA ILE A 104 16.36 -4.20 15.64
C ILE A 104 17.19 -3.42 14.63
N GLU A 105 18.00 -4.17 13.88
CA GLU A 105 18.71 -3.69 12.69
C GLU A 105 17.85 -3.98 11.44
N TYR A 106 17.92 -3.12 10.43
CA TYR A 106 17.12 -3.25 9.24
C TYR A 106 17.84 -2.79 7.97
N VAL A 107 17.33 -3.24 6.84
CA VAL A 107 17.67 -2.74 5.51
C VAL A 107 16.45 -2.00 4.96
N GLU A 108 16.66 -0.77 4.49
CA GLU A 108 15.67 0.01 3.76
C GLU A 108 15.77 -0.31 2.26
N MET A 109 14.67 -0.64 1.63
CA MET A 109 14.62 -0.99 0.21
C MET A 109 13.50 -0.23 -0.47
N PRO A 110 13.80 0.71 -1.40
CA PRO A 110 12.78 1.31 -2.24
C PRO A 110 12.23 0.27 -3.21
N VAL A 111 10.91 0.21 -3.35
CA VAL A 111 10.24 -0.82 -4.17
C VAL A 111 9.46 -0.23 -5.35
N ALA A 112 8.95 1.00 -5.22
CA ALA A 112 8.23 1.69 -6.27
C ALA A 112 8.14 3.20 -5.98
N PHE A 113 7.53 3.94 -6.90
CA PHE A 113 7.11 5.32 -6.68
C PHE A 113 5.59 5.38 -6.59
N ASP A 114 5.09 6.13 -5.60
CA ASP A 114 3.69 6.49 -5.46
C ASP A 114 3.51 7.94 -5.92
N ALA A 115 2.46 8.20 -6.70
CA ALA A 115 2.14 9.56 -7.16
C ALA A 115 0.63 9.80 -7.12
N LEU A 116 0.26 11.01 -6.72
CA LEU A 116 -1.11 11.48 -6.74
C LEU A 116 -1.31 12.50 -7.86
N THR A 117 -2.50 12.50 -8.44
CA THR A 117 -2.88 13.49 -9.44
C THR A 117 -3.92 14.44 -8.88
N ILE A 118 -3.72 15.73 -9.11
CA ILE A 118 -4.78 16.72 -8.99
C ILE A 118 -5.52 16.74 -10.33
N ALA A 119 -6.68 16.10 -10.34
CA ALA A 119 -7.49 15.95 -11.54
C ALA A 119 -8.54 17.07 -11.63
N ILE A 120 -8.70 17.62 -12.82
CA ILE A 120 -9.69 18.65 -13.15
C ILE A 120 -10.50 18.25 -14.39
N ASN A 121 -11.69 18.83 -14.52
CA ASN A 121 -12.50 18.64 -15.72
C ASN A 121 -11.79 19.25 -16.96
N PRO A 122 -11.87 18.66 -18.15
CA PRO A 122 -11.27 19.23 -19.37
C PRO A 122 -11.77 20.64 -19.73
N LYS A 123 -12.99 21.01 -19.30
CA LYS A 123 -13.57 22.35 -19.48
C LYS A 123 -13.09 23.37 -18.43
N ASN A 124 -12.36 22.94 -17.40
CA ASN A 124 -11.71 23.82 -16.44
C ASN A 124 -10.41 24.33 -17.08
N ASN A 125 -10.43 25.60 -17.50
CA ASN A 125 -9.30 26.25 -18.18
C ASN A 125 -8.56 27.26 -17.29
N TRP A 126 -8.99 27.46 -16.03
CA TRP A 126 -8.43 28.45 -15.11
C TRP A 126 -7.48 27.86 -14.06
N SER A 127 -7.64 26.60 -13.66
CA SER A 127 -6.78 25.97 -12.65
C SER A 127 -5.84 24.91 -13.23
N LYS A 128 -5.29 25.17 -14.42
CA LYS A 128 -4.32 24.28 -15.08
C LYS A 128 -3.01 24.13 -14.31
N THR A 129 -2.66 25.14 -13.53
CA THR A 129 -1.57 25.12 -12.56
C THR A 129 -2.13 25.53 -11.21
N ILE A 130 -1.79 24.79 -10.17
CA ILE A 130 -2.23 25.05 -8.80
C ILE A 130 -1.00 24.95 -7.90
N THR A 131 -0.78 25.96 -7.08
CA THR A 131 0.30 25.96 -6.09
C THR A 131 -0.05 25.06 -4.90
N VAL A 132 0.98 24.54 -4.22
CA VAL A 132 0.80 23.81 -2.95
C VAL A 132 0.07 24.66 -1.92
N ALA A 133 0.32 25.97 -1.88
CA ALA A 133 -0.36 26.90 -0.99
C ALA A 133 -1.86 27.03 -1.30
N GLU A 134 -2.24 27.09 -2.58
CA GLU A 134 -3.65 27.11 -3.00
C GLU A 134 -4.35 25.79 -2.69
N LEU A 135 -3.70 24.64 -2.92
CA LEU A 135 -4.22 23.33 -2.52
C LEU A 135 -4.41 23.26 -1.00
N LYS A 136 -3.43 23.70 -0.22
CA LYS A 136 -3.56 23.76 1.24
C LYS A 136 -4.74 24.61 1.67
N LYS A 137 -4.86 25.84 1.15
CA LYS A 137 -5.98 26.75 1.42
C LYS A 137 -7.33 26.13 1.07
N MET A 138 -7.38 25.30 0.03
CA MET A 138 -8.59 24.59 -0.41
C MET A 138 -8.95 23.43 0.50
N TRP A 139 -7.97 22.67 1.00
CA TRP A 139 -8.17 21.37 1.66
C TRP A 139 -7.98 21.37 3.17
N GLU A 140 -7.39 22.41 3.78
CA GLU A 140 -7.19 22.45 5.22
C GLU A 140 -8.52 22.47 6.02
N PRO A 141 -8.55 21.99 7.26
CA PRO A 141 -9.77 21.99 8.09
C PRO A 141 -10.43 23.35 8.24
N ALA A 142 -9.63 24.42 8.27
CA ALA A 142 -10.13 25.79 8.41
C ALA A 142 -10.96 26.27 7.22
N ALA A 143 -10.84 25.63 6.06
CA ALA A 143 -11.58 25.93 4.83
C ALA A 143 -13.03 25.42 4.88
N GLN A 144 -13.35 24.47 5.76
CA GLN A 144 -14.67 23.82 5.83
C GLN A 144 -15.77 24.85 6.00
N ASN A 145 -16.78 24.79 5.12
CA ASN A 145 -17.94 25.71 5.06
C ASN A 145 -17.62 27.21 4.83
N LYS A 146 -16.36 27.56 4.65
CA LYS A 146 -15.90 28.95 4.50
C LYS A 146 -15.39 29.24 3.09
N ILE A 147 -14.55 28.33 2.57
CA ILE A 147 -13.95 28.46 1.25
C ILE A 147 -14.64 27.46 0.32
N ASN A 148 -15.44 27.97 -0.61
CA ASN A 148 -16.26 27.13 -1.48
C ASN A 148 -16.33 27.62 -2.93
N THR A 149 -15.63 28.73 -3.26
CA THR A 149 -15.54 29.26 -4.62
C THR A 149 -14.10 29.37 -5.10
N TRP A 150 -13.90 29.22 -6.41
CA TRP A 150 -12.58 29.27 -7.03
C TRP A 150 -11.86 30.59 -6.78
N ASN A 151 -12.55 31.74 -6.88
CA ASN A 151 -11.96 33.06 -6.64
C ASN A 151 -11.57 33.31 -5.17
N GLN A 152 -12.09 32.57 -4.23
CA GLN A 152 -11.62 32.62 -2.84
C GLN A 152 -10.22 31.97 -2.69
N ILE A 153 -9.88 31.04 -3.58
CA ILE A 153 -8.55 30.44 -3.63
C ILE A 153 -7.60 31.39 -4.33
N ASN A 154 -7.92 31.75 -5.57
CA ASN A 154 -7.15 32.68 -6.39
C ASN A 154 -8.10 33.72 -7.01
N PRO A 155 -7.92 35.04 -6.73
CA PRO A 155 -8.82 36.07 -7.22
C PRO A 155 -8.97 36.14 -8.75
N ALA A 156 -7.99 35.62 -9.50
CA ALA A 156 -8.02 35.56 -10.96
C ALA A 156 -8.98 34.45 -11.49
N TRP A 157 -9.42 33.55 -10.63
CA TRP A 157 -10.29 32.45 -11.02
C TRP A 157 -11.78 32.84 -10.94
N PRO A 158 -12.67 32.06 -11.59
CA PRO A 158 -14.10 32.39 -11.63
C PRO A 158 -14.75 32.44 -10.25
N ASN A 159 -15.72 33.35 -10.07
CA ASN A 159 -16.61 33.32 -8.91
C ASN A 159 -17.66 32.22 -9.09
N ALA A 160 -17.21 30.97 -8.98
CA ALA A 160 -18.05 29.79 -9.13
C ALA A 160 -17.74 28.80 -7.98
N LYS A 161 -18.77 28.13 -7.48
CA LYS A 161 -18.59 27.09 -6.46
C LYS A 161 -17.80 25.93 -7.04
N PHE A 162 -16.80 25.48 -6.33
CA PHE A 162 -16.09 24.25 -6.68
C PHE A 162 -16.75 23.03 -6.00
N LYS A 163 -16.53 21.85 -6.56
CA LYS A 163 -16.82 20.57 -5.94
C LYS A 163 -15.53 19.78 -5.77
N LEU A 164 -15.29 19.36 -4.56
CA LEU A 164 -14.12 18.60 -4.20
C LEU A 164 -14.44 17.11 -4.09
N TYR A 165 -13.56 16.30 -4.65
CA TYR A 165 -13.62 14.85 -4.61
C TYR A 165 -12.27 14.34 -4.12
N GLY A 166 -12.24 13.33 -3.28
CA GLY A 166 -10.98 12.82 -2.77
C GLY A 166 -11.12 11.43 -2.19
N ALA A 167 -9.99 10.78 -2.05
CA ALA A 167 -9.93 9.49 -1.39
C ALA A 167 -10.48 9.55 0.03
N GLY A 168 -11.11 8.49 0.49
CA GLY A 168 -11.72 8.40 1.81
C GLY A 168 -10.69 8.26 2.94
N ALA A 169 -11.17 8.35 4.17
CA ALA A 169 -10.32 8.41 5.37
C ALA A 169 -9.53 7.12 5.66
N ASP A 170 -9.93 5.99 5.06
CA ASP A 170 -9.23 4.71 5.18
C ASP A 170 -8.18 4.49 4.10
N SER A 171 -8.12 5.40 3.11
CA SER A 171 -7.17 5.35 1.99
C SER A 171 -5.79 5.89 2.36
N GLY A 172 -4.74 5.16 1.98
CA GLY A 172 -3.36 5.67 2.04
C GLY A 172 -3.10 6.89 1.15
N THR A 173 -3.90 7.06 0.10
CA THR A 173 -3.92 8.25 -0.76
C THR A 173 -4.35 9.49 0.02
N PHE A 174 -5.40 9.38 0.85
CA PHE A 174 -5.84 10.46 1.73
C PHE A 174 -4.77 10.83 2.77
N ASP A 175 -4.17 9.82 3.40
CA ASP A 175 -3.08 10.04 4.37
C ASP A 175 -1.93 10.80 3.74
N TYR A 176 -1.50 10.40 2.55
CA TYR A 176 -0.42 11.04 1.84
C TYR A 176 -0.76 12.45 1.40
N PHE A 177 -1.90 12.63 0.73
CA PHE A 177 -2.32 13.95 0.26
C PHE A 177 -2.38 14.96 1.41
N THR A 178 -3.01 14.60 2.52
CA THR A 178 -3.15 15.49 3.68
C THR A 178 -1.81 15.78 4.35
N GLU A 179 -0.90 14.80 4.40
CA GLU A 179 0.46 15.02 4.90
C GLU A 179 1.26 15.97 4.00
N ALA A 180 1.24 15.73 2.68
CA ALA A 180 2.03 16.49 1.71
C ALA A 180 1.53 17.93 1.50
N ILE A 181 0.21 18.13 1.50
CA ILE A 181 -0.42 19.41 1.18
C ILE A 181 -0.79 20.20 2.44
N VAL A 182 -1.46 19.57 3.40
CA VAL A 182 -1.92 20.24 4.62
C VAL A 182 -0.84 20.28 5.70
N GLY A 183 0.13 19.36 5.63
CA GLY A 183 1.25 19.25 6.57
C GLY A 183 0.99 18.28 7.73
N ARG A 184 -0.16 17.59 7.74
CA ARG A 184 -0.50 16.59 8.76
C ARG A 184 -1.41 15.52 8.16
N SER A 185 -0.97 14.26 8.24
CA SER A 185 -1.78 13.12 7.83
C SER A 185 -3.15 13.10 8.52
N LYS A 186 -4.18 12.79 7.74
CA LYS A 186 -5.60 12.74 8.14
C LYS A 186 -6.21 14.09 8.53
N SER A 187 -5.54 15.20 8.24
CA SER A 187 -6.03 16.55 8.53
C SER A 187 -6.60 17.19 7.26
N SER A 188 -7.92 17.27 7.16
CA SER A 188 -8.61 17.84 6.01
C SER A 188 -9.96 18.42 6.42
N ARG A 189 -10.55 19.26 5.53
CA ARG A 189 -11.98 19.56 5.58
C ARG A 189 -12.80 18.28 5.38
N GLY A 190 -14.03 18.25 5.87
CA GLY A 190 -14.91 17.07 5.76
C GLY A 190 -16.07 17.26 4.77
N ASP A 191 -16.25 18.46 4.19
CA ASP A 191 -17.36 18.81 3.29
C ASP A 191 -16.99 18.59 1.80
N PHE A 192 -16.34 17.48 1.51
CA PHE A 192 -16.05 17.01 0.14
C PHE A 192 -16.66 15.63 -0.10
N THR A 193 -16.76 15.21 -1.36
CA THR A 193 -17.20 13.86 -1.70
C THR A 193 -16.01 12.91 -1.53
N ALA A 194 -16.08 12.09 -0.49
CA ALA A 194 -15.08 11.05 -0.20
C ALA A 194 -15.49 9.71 -0.82
N SER A 195 -14.55 8.97 -1.37
CA SER A 195 -14.75 7.59 -1.83
C SER A 195 -13.46 6.80 -1.74
N GLU A 196 -13.56 5.51 -1.35
CA GLU A 196 -12.49 4.54 -1.45
C GLU A 196 -12.36 3.97 -2.88
N ASP A 197 -13.38 4.16 -3.72
CA ASP A 197 -13.36 3.81 -5.14
C ASP A 197 -13.03 5.04 -5.99
N ASP A 198 -11.82 5.09 -6.52
CA ASP A 198 -11.32 6.18 -7.35
C ASP A 198 -12.16 6.38 -8.63
N ASN A 199 -12.87 5.36 -9.12
CA ASN A 199 -13.77 5.51 -10.26
C ASN A 199 -14.95 6.46 -9.96
N VAL A 200 -15.41 6.50 -8.72
CA VAL A 200 -16.44 7.46 -8.27
C VAL A 200 -15.89 8.89 -8.37
N LEU A 201 -14.64 9.09 -7.97
CA LEU A 201 -13.95 10.39 -8.01
C LEU A 201 -13.75 10.84 -9.47
N VAL A 202 -13.29 9.93 -10.33
CA VAL A 202 -13.16 10.15 -11.79
C VAL A 202 -14.49 10.57 -12.40
N GLN A 203 -15.58 9.88 -12.09
CA GLN A 203 -16.92 10.24 -12.60
C GLN A 203 -17.37 11.61 -12.09
N GLY A 204 -17.13 11.92 -10.82
CA GLY A 204 -17.47 13.20 -10.23
C GLY A 204 -16.85 14.37 -10.99
N VAL A 205 -15.52 14.34 -11.16
CA VAL A 205 -14.80 15.42 -11.88
C VAL A 205 -15.16 15.46 -13.37
N SER A 206 -15.28 14.31 -14.02
CA SER A 206 -15.58 14.28 -15.47
C SER A 206 -16.92 14.92 -15.83
N ARG A 207 -17.88 14.94 -14.91
CA ARG A 207 -19.23 15.47 -15.12
C ARG A 207 -19.41 16.93 -14.66
N ASP A 208 -18.49 17.45 -13.85
CA ASP A 208 -18.58 18.81 -13.29
C ASP A 208 -17.35 19.64 -13.67
N LYS A 209 -17.57 20.69 -14.50
CA LYS A 209 -16.49 21.59 -14.91
C LYS A 209 -15.82 22.33 -13.73
N ASN A 210 -16.51 22.44 -12.61
CA ASN A 210 -16.01 23.05 -11.38
C ASN A 210 -15.45 21.99 -10.40
N GLY A 211 -15.34 20.73 -10.82
CA GLY A 211 -14.81 19.65 -10.02
C GLY A 211 -13.28 19.66 -9.97
N LEU A 212 -12.75 19.34 -8.80
CA LEU A 212 -11.35 19.01 -8.57
C LEU A 212 -11.27 17.76 -7.72
N ALA A 213 -10.40 16.81 -8.08
CA ALA A 213 -10.14 15.63 -7.27
C ALA A 213 -8.66 15.43 -7.01
N PHE A 214 -8.35 14.64 -5.98
CA PHE A 214 -7.06 13.96 -5.85
C PHE A 214 -7.27 12.45 -5.74
N PHE A 215 -6.45 11.70 -6.45
CA PHE A 215 -6.41 10.22 -6.45
C PHE A 215 -5.12 9.71 -7.09
N GLY A 216 -4.91 8.40 -7.09
CA GLY A 216 -3.71 7.76 -7.62
C GLY A 216 -3.46 8.06 -9.09
N PHE A 217 -2.19 8.28 -9.45
CA PHE A 217 -1.77 8.62 -10.81
C PHE A 217 -2.19 7.57 -11.85
N ALA A 218 -2.23 6.29 -11.49
CA ALA A 218 -2.67 5.21 -12.38
C ALA A 218 -4.09 5.44 -12.91
N TYR A 219 -5.04 5.83 -12.05
CA TYR A 219 -6.41 6.11 -12.45
C TYR A 219 -6.52 7.31 -13.39
N TYR A 220 -5.67 8.33 -13.19
CA TYR A 220 -5.59 9.44 -14.14
C TYR A 220 -5.11 8.95 -15.52
N VAL A 221 -4.06 8.13 -15.55
CA VAL A 221 -3.51 7.60 -16.81
C VAL A 221 -4.55 6.85 -17.61
N GLU A 222 -5.35 6.01 -16.95
CA GLU A 222 -6.44 5.25 -17.58
C GLU A 222 -7.59 6.13 -18.08
N ASN A 223 -7.77 7.32 -17.48
CA ASN A 223 -8.89 8.21 -17.75
C ASN A 223 -8.49 9.55 -18.42
N LYS A 224 -7.29 9.66 -19.02
CA LYS A 224 -6.79 10.88 -19.72
C LYS A 224 -7.75 11.44 -20.78
N LYS A 225 -8.61 10.63 -21.35
CA LYS A 225 -9.61 11.08 -22.33
C LYS A 225 -10.79 11.84 -21.68
N LYS A 226 -11.00 11.69 -20.38
CA LYS A 226 -12.12 12.28 -19.62
C LYS A 226 -11.68 13.39 -18.67
N LEU A 227 -10.40 13.47 -18.35
CA LEU A 227 -9.84 14.33 -17.32
C LEU A 227 -8.57 15.02 -17.83
N ASN A 228 -8.28 16.18 -17.23
CA ASN A 228 -6.96 16.80 -17.27
C ASN A 228 -6.31 16.70 -15.89
N ALA A 229 -4.98 16.67 -15.84
CA ALA A 229 -4.24 16.92 -14.63
C ALA A 229 -3.93 18.42 -14.52
N ALA A 230 -4.01 18.97 -13.32
CA ALA A 230 -3.42 20.25 -13.02
C ALA A 230 -1.92 20.06 -12.72
N ALA A 231 -1.09 20.96 -13.23
CA ALA A 231 0.31 21.04 -12.83
C ALA A 231 0.39 21.52 -11.37
N VAL A 232 1.22 20.87 -10.56
CA VAL A 232 1.43 21.27 -9.16
C VAL A 232 2.69 22.11 -9.06
N ASP A 233 2.57 23.28 -8.47
CA ASP A 233 3.69 24.22 -8.26
C ASP A 233 4.10 24.24 -6.78
N ALA A 234 5.28 23.69 -6.51
CA ALA A 234 5.91 23.69 -5.18
C ALA A 234 6.86 24.89 -4.97
N GLY A 235 6.80 25.91 -5.85
CA GLY A 235 7.63 27.10 -5.78
C GLY A 235 8.69 27.22 -6.88
N ASN A 236 8.79 26.19 -7.76
CA ASN A 236 9.76 26.15 -8.87
C ASN A 236 9.08 26.07 -10.25
N GLY A 237 7.79 26.47 -10.33
CA GLY A 237 6.95 26.33 -11.51
C GLY A 237 6.09 25.04 -11.48
N GLY A 238 5.00 25.08 -12.24
CA GLY A 238 4.04 23.97 -12.29
C GLY A 238 4.58 22.75 -13.02
N VAL A 239 4.56 21.59 -12.37
CA VAL A 239 4.96 20.30 -12.94
C VAL A 239 3.73 19.40 -13.09
N LEU A 240 3.55 18.83 -14.29
CA LEU A 240 2.49 17.82 -14.53
C LEU A 240 2.95 16.43 -14.07
N PRO A 241 2.03 15.60 -13.56
CA PRO A 241 2.35 14.20 -13.28
C PRO A 241 2.57 13.42 -14.58
N SER A 242 3.72 12.77 -14.68
CA SER A 242 4.06 11.81 -15.73
C SER A 242 4.97 10.74 -15.16
N TYR A 243 5.12 9.62 -15.86
CA TYR A 243 6.09 8.59 -15.43
C TYR A 243 7.50 9.17 -15.27
N GLU A 244 7.90 10.07 -16.16
CA GLU A 244 9.21 10.73 -16.12
C GLU A 244 9.33 11.65 -14.89
N THR A 245 8.39 12.58 -14.67
CA THR A 245 8.45 13.55 -13.58
C THR A 245 8.28 12.92 -12.20
N VAL A 246 7.60 11.77 -12.13
CA VAL A 246 7.50 10.94 -10.92
C VAL A 246 8.82 10.21 -10.68
N ALA A 247 9.39 9.56 -11.68
CA ALA A 247 10.62 8.77 -11.56
C ALA A 247 11.85 9.63 -11.25
N ASN A 248 11.96 10.83 -11.86
CA ASN A 248 13.08 11.74 -11.61
C ASN A 248 12.88 12.66 -10.40
N GLY A 249 11.73 12.53 -9.69
CA GLY A 249 11.43 13.26 -8.45
C GLY A 249 11.11 14.74 -8.65
N THR A 250 10.84 15.22 -9.86
CA THR A 250 10.48 16.63 -10.10
C THR A 250 9.02 16.95 -9.81
N TYR A 251 8.12 15.93 -9.84
CA TYR A 251 6.71 16.10 -9.47
C TYR A 251 6.52 16.11 -7.95
N GLN A 252 6.82 17.24 -7.31
CA GLN A 252 6.74 17.41 -5.85
C GLN A 252 5.61 18.34 -5.44
N PRO A 253 5.00 18.16 -4.24
CA PRO A 253 5.28 17.11 -3.24
C PRO A 253 4.40 15.85 -3.42
N LEU A 254 3.76 15.67 -4.58
CA LEU A 254 2.78 14.61 -4.84
C LEU A 254 3.37 13.35 -5.50
N SER A 255 4.71 13.20 -5.48
CA SER A 255 5.37 11.93 -5.77
C SER A 255 6.38 11.59 -4.67
N ARG A 256 6.49 10.31 -4.37
CA ARG A 256 7.41 9.81 -3.34
C ARG A 256 7.84 8.38 -3.62
N PRO A 257 9.05 7.98 -3.24
CA PRO A 257 9.40 6.57 -3.16
C PRO A 257 8.63 5.91 -2.02
N ILE A 258 8.31 4.64 -2.23
CA ILE A 258 7.73 3.77 -1.22
C ILE A 258 8.67 2.58 -0.98
N PHE A 259 8.63 2.02 0.23
CA PHE A 259 9.68 1.16 0.75
C PHE A 259 9.12 -0.09 1.41
N ILE A 260 9.97 -1.11 1.47
CA ILE A 260 9.92 -2.15 2.49
C ILE A 260 11.15 -2.01 3.39
N TYR A 261 10.97 -2.27 4.69
CA TYR A 261 12.05 -2.38 5.66
C TYR A 261 12.14 -3.81 6.14
N VAL A 262 13.31 -4.41 6.00
CA VAL A 262 13.54 -5.82 6.29
C VAL A 262 14.40 -5.94 7.55
N ASN A 263 13.94 -6.72 8.53
CA ASN A 263 14.71 -7.02 9.74
C ASN A 263 15.93 -7.91 9.37
N VAL A 264 17.14 -7.44 9.67
CA VAL A 264 18.41 -8.12 9.34
C VAL A 264 18.47 -9.53 9.95
N LYS A 265 17.95 -9.70 11.19
CA LYS A 265 17.90 -11.02 11.83
C LYS A 265 16.90 -11.95 11.11
N ALA A 266 15.76 -11.41 10.70
CA ALA A 266 14.76 -12.16 9.94
C ALA A 266 15.28 -12.56 8.55
N ALA A 267 16.03 -11.68 7.88
CA ALA A 267 16.64 -11.93 6.56
C ALA A 267 17.67 -13.09 6.56
N LYS A 268 18.10 -13.60 7.73
CA LYS A 268 18.92 -14.81 7.82
C LYS A 268 18.11 -16.09 7.53
N ARG A 269 16.79 -16.04 7.63
CA ARG A 269 15.90 -17.14 7.30
C ARG A 269 15.82 -17.31 5.77
N PRO A 270 16.00 -18.53 5.24
CA PRO A 270 16.00 -18.76 3.78
C PRO A 270 14.73 -18.27 3.08
N GLU A 271 13.57 -18.54 3.65
CA GLU A 271 12.28 -18.15 3.07
C GLU A 271 12.08 -16.64 2.97
N ILE A 272 12.63 -15.86 3.92
CA ILE A 272 12.56 -14.39 3.87
C ILE A 272 13.50 -13.86 2.79
N ARG A 273 14.72 -14.39 2.70
CA ARG A 273 15.67 -14.01 1.65
C ARG A 273 15.11 -14.29 0.26
N GLU A 274 14.54 -15.49 0.06
CA GLU A 274 13.90 -15.86 -1.20
C GLU A 274 12.71 -14.95 -1.54
N PHE A 275 11.93 -14.54 -0.54
CA PHE A 275 10.83 -13.59 -0.73
C PHE A 275 11.33 -12.22 -1.15
N ILE A 276 12.39 -11.71 -0.51
CA ILE A 276 12.99 -10.41 -0.85
C ILE A 276 13.56 -10.45 -2.28
N ASP A 277 14.30 -11.50 -2.64
CA ASP A 277 14.83 -11.68 -3.98
C ASP A 277 13.70 -11.74 -5.02
N PHE A 278 12.62 -12.46 -4.72
CA PHE A 278 11.45 -12.52 -5.57
C PHE A 278 10.77 -11.15 -5.69
N TYR A 279 10.60 -10.44 -4.58
CA TYR A 279 10.00 -9.10 -4.55
C TYR A 279 10.79 -8.13 -5.45
N MET A 280 12.12 -8.12 -5.34
CA MET A 280 12.97 -7.19 -6.08
C MET A 280 13.21 -7.57 -7.54
N THR A 281 12.99 -8.83 -7.93
CA THR A 281 13.25 -9.32 -9.31
C THR A 281 11.98 -9.58 -10.12
N LYS A 282 10.86 -9.85 -9.48
CA LYS A 282 9.58 -10.23 -10.09
C LYS A 282 8.41 -9.35 -9.64
N GLY A 283 8.64 -8.52 -8.64
CA GLY A 283 7.71 -7.49 -8.19
C GLY A 283 7.50 -6.38 -9.23
N PRO A 284 6.81 -5.30 -8.89
CA PRO A 284 6.34 -4.28 -9.81
C PRO A 284 7.43 -3.62 -10.61
#